data_667bb9d7cfc46761594db78138ea19d8
#
_entry.id   667bb9d7cfc46761594db78138ea19d8
#
_cell.length_a   1.000
_cell.length_b   1.000
_cell.length_c   1.000
_cell.angle_alpha   90.00
_cell.angle_beta   90.00
_cell.angle_gamma   90.00
#
_symmetry.space_group_name_H-M   'P 1'
#
loop_
_entity.id
_entity.type
_entity.pdbx_description
1 polymer ?
#
loop_
_entity_poly.entity_id
_entity_poly.type
_entity_poly.pdbx_seq_one_letter_code
_entity_poly.pdbx_strand_id
1 'polypeptide(L)'
;RRLPHNNDAEESLLGAMLLSRSAIDVASELVSADDFYRPAHGHVYDAITSLSARGEPVDPVTVAEELSRADLLDAIGGPGTLLALQAGTPATSSASRYAKIVEEHALLRGLIGVAGEIAEIGYSLPEDVPKAVDQAESMMFEVAQHRQTDSMSRLHDLLDQTLDSLEALYERGDAITGTPTGYVDFDELTGLAKRRVALMR
;
A
#
# COMPACT_ATOMS: atom_id res chain seq x y z
N ARG A 1 -21.56 12.12 -6.86
CA ARG A 1 -20.40 12.43 -5.99
C ARG A 1 -19.13 12.13 -6.79
N ARG A 2 -18.13 13.01 -6.75
CA ARG A 2 -16.82 12.72 -7.36
C ARG A 2 -16.04 11.77 -6.44
N LEU A 3 -15.28 10.86 -7.04
CA LEU A 3 -14.38 9.99 -6.29
C LEU A 3 -13.24 10.81 -5.66
N PRO A 4 -12.74 10.42 -4.48
CA PRO A 4 -11.61 11.06 -3.83
C PRO A 4 -10.37 11.08 -4.71
N HIS A 5 -9.77 12.25 -4.92
CA HIS A 5 -8.55 12.45 -5.71
C HIS A 5 -7.86 13.76 -5.35
N ASN A 6 -6.57 13.84 -5.64
CA ASN A 6 -5.80 15.06 -5.53
C ASN A 6 -4.80 15.12 -6.71
N ASN A 7 -5.23 15.78 -7.80
CA ASN A 7 -4.41 15.88 -9.01
C ASN A 7 -3.08 16.61 -8.76
N ASP A 8 -3.09 17.64 -7.90
CA ASP A 8 -1.89 18.43 -7.61
C ASP A 8 -0.83 17.56 -6.90
N ALA A 9 -1.27 16.64 -6.02
CA ALA A 9 -0.37 15.68 -5.35
C ALA A 9 0.17 14.65 -6.36
N GLU A 10 -0.67 14.12 -7.24
CA GLU A 10 -0.25 13.18 -8.29
C GLU A 10 0.78 13.82 -9.22
N GLU A 11 0.50 15.03 -9.73
CA GLU A 11 1.40 15.79 -10.62
C GLU A 11 2.72 16.12 -9.92
N SER A 12 2.66 16.54 -8.64
CA SER A 12 3.85 16.86 -7.85
C SER A 12 4.71 15.62 -7.57
N LEU A 13 4.06 14.46 -7.34
CA LEU A 13 4.77 13.19 -7.14
C LEU A 13 5.51 12.78 -8.40
N LEU A 14 4.82 12.72 -9.55
CA LEU A 14 5.41 12.34 -10.83
C LEU A 14 6.53 13.29 -11.24
N GLY A 15 6.33 14.59 -11.06
CA GLY A 15 7.38 15.56 -11.33
C GLY A 15 8.59 15.43 -10.40
N ALA A 16 8.40 15.08 -9.12
CA ALA A 16 9.49 14.77 -8.20
C ALA A 16 10.27 13.51 -8.64
N MET A 17 9.57 12.47 -9.13
CA MET A 17 10.19 11.25 -9.68
C MET A 17 11.01 11.53 -10.94
N LEU A 18 10.57 12.46 -11.81
CA LEU A 18 11.34 12.91 -12.99
C LEU A 18 12.61 13.71 -12.63
N LEU A 19 12.67 14.25 -11.41
CA LEU A 19 13.78 15.09 -10.94
C LEU A 19 14.76 14.35 -10.03
N SER A 20 14.34 13.27 -9.36
CA SER A 20 15.13 12.64 -8.31
C SER A 20 14.89 11.13 -8.21
N ARG A 21 15.98 10.36 -8.27
CA ARG A 21 15.93 8.90 -8.09
C ARG A 21 15.40 8.52 -6.70
N SER A 22 15.78 9.25 -5.65
CA SER A 22 15.27 8.98 -4.30
C SER A 22 13.75 9.19 -4.18
N ALA A 23 13.17 10.06 -5.02
CA ALA A 23 11.72 10.21 -5.09
C ALA A 23 11.05 9.01 -5.75
N ILE A 24 11.72 8.37 -6.73
CA ILE A 24 11.24 7.13 -7.35
C ILE A 24 11.23 6.00 -6.32
N ASP A 25 12.32 5.83 -5.56
CA ASP A 25 12.44 4.80 -4.55
C ASP A 25 11.32 4.94 -3.51
N VAL A 26 11.13 6.15 -2.97
CA VAL A 26 10.07 6.45 -2.00
C VAL A 26 8.66 6.27 -2.58
N ALA A 27 8.42 6.69 -3.83
CA ALA A 27 7.12 6.52 -4.48
C ALA A 27 6.80 5.03 -4.69
N SER A 28 7.78 4.24 -5.14
CA SER A 28 7.62 2.80 -5.40
C SER A 28 7.34 1.98 -4.15
N GLU A 29 7.71 2.48 -2.97
CA GLU A 29 7.37 1.89 -1.68
C GLU A 29 5.91 2.16 -1.24
N LEU A 30 5.30 3.27 -1.67
CA LEU A 30 4.04 3.75 -1.14
C LEU A 30 2.85 3.65 -2.10
N VAL A 31 3.10 3.68 -3.40
CA VAL A 31 2.04 3.69 -4.41
C VAL A 31 2.35 2.82 -5.61
N SER A 32 1.30 2.37 -6.28
CA SER A 32 1.32 1.67 -7.56
C SER A 32 0.66 2.51 -8.66
N ALA A 33 0.73 2.06 -9.92
CA ALA A 33 0.09 2.76 -11.04
C ALA A 33 -1.43 2.88 -10.89
N ASP A 34 -2.06 1.87 -10.28
CA ASP A 34 -3.52 1.82 -10.07
C ASP A 34 -4.00 2.80 -8.99
N ASP A 35 -3.08 3.31 -8.17
CA ASP A 35 -3.39 4.29 -7.12
C ASP A 35 -3.58 5.70 -7.66
N PHE A 36 -3.26 5.95 -8.91
CA PHE A 36 -3.51 7.24 -9.54
C PHE A 36 -4.96 7.37 -10.00
N TYR A 37 -5.58 8.52 -9.72
CA TYR A 37 -6.94 8.80 -10.17
C TYR A 37 -7.03 8.99 -11.68
N ARG A 38 -5.99 9.63 -12.26
CA ARG A 38 -5.90 9.81 -13.72
C ARG A 38 -5.11 8.66 -14.34
N PRO A 39 -5.71 7.87 -15.25
CA PRO A 39 -4.98 6.80 -15.93
C PRO A 39 -3.69 7.27 -16.61
N ALA A 40 -3.70 8.49 -17.16
CA ALA A 40 -2.51 9.10 -17.75
C ALA A 40 -1.34 9.22 -16.76
N HIS A 41 -1.61 9.51 -15.48
CA HIS A 41 -0.59 9.56 -14.42
C HIS A 41 -0.05 8.17 -14.08
N GLY A 42 -0.92 7.15 -14.04
CA GLY A 42 -0.52 5.76 -13.88
C GLY A 42 0.43 5.31 -14.99
N HIS A 43 0.14 5.65 -16.26
CA HIS A 43 1.04 5.34 -17.38
C HIS A 43 2.42 6.01 -17.25
N VAL A 44 2.46 7.28 -16.80
CA VAL A 44 3.72 7.98 -16.55
C VAL A 44 4.49 7.31 -15.41
N TYR A 45 3.82 6.93 -14.33
CA TYR A 45 4.41 6.22 -13.20
C TYR A 45 5.03 4.89 -13.64
N ASP A 46 4.30 4.06 -14.41
CA ASP A 46 4.79 2.78 -14.93
C ASP A 46 6.03 2.95 -15.82
N ALA A 47 6.03 3.95 -16.69
CA ALA A 47 7.18 4.23 -17.55
C ALA A 47 8.42 4.64 -16.72
N ILE A 48 8.24 5.50 -15.70
CA ILE A 48 9.32 5.91 -14.78
C ILE A 48 9.88 4.71 -14.02
N THR A 49 9.03 3.91 -13.40
CA THR A 49 9.45 2.75 -12.58
C THR A 49 10.08 1.67 -13.43
N SER A 50 9.58 1.43 -14.65
CA SER A 50 10.17 0.51 -15.62
C SER A 50 11.59 0.91 -16.02
N LEU A 51 11.82 2.17 -16.37
CA LEU A 51 13.17 2.71 -16.69
C LEU A 51 14.10 2.60 -15.48
N SER A 52 13.62 2.99 -14.30
CA SER A 52 14.41 2.91 -13.07
C SER A 52 14.83 1.48 -12.73
N ALA A 53 13.91 0.50 -12.87
CA ALA A 53 14.18 -0.92 -12.63
C ALA A 53 15.24 -1.49 -13.57
N ARG A 54 15.31 -1.00 -14.81
CA ARG A 54 16.37 -1.35 -15.78
C ARG A 54 17.69 -0.60 -15.56
N GLY A 55 17.72 0.34 -14.59
CA GLY A 55 18.88 1.19 -14.33
C GLY A 55 19.12 2.25 -15.42
N GLU A 56 18.12 2.52 -16.24
CA GLU A 56 18.16 3.55 -17.29
C GLU A 56 17.94 4.95 -16.71
N PRO A 57 18.45 6.01 -17.36
CA PRO A 57 18.16 7.39 -16.95
C PRO A 57 16.66 7.67 -17.00
N VAL A 58 16.15 8.37 -15.99
CA VAL A 58 14.76 8.81 -15.92
C VAL A 58 14.71 10.33 -16.07
N ASP A 59 14.21 10.77 -17.22
CA ASP A 59 13.99 12.17 -17.55
C ASP A 59 12.81 12.28 -18.54
N PRO A 60 12.28 13.49 -18.81
CA PRO A 60 11.15 13.66 -19.73
C PRO A 60 11.37 13.10 -21.14
N VAL A 61 12.60 12.99 -21.61
CA VAL A 61 12.90 12.50 -22.96
C VAL A 61 12.85 10.95 -22.99
N THR A 62 13.50 10.31 -22.03
CA THR A 62 13.53 8.85 -21.91
C THR A 62 12.15 8.27 -21.58
N VAL A 63 11.39 8.95 -20.72
CA VAL A 63 10.00 8.57 -20.39
C VAL A 63 9.08 8.76 -21.59
N ALA A 64 9.23 9.83 -22.39
CA ALA A 64 8.46 10.02 -23.61
C ALA A 64 8.72 8.91 -24.63
N GLU A 65 9.99 8.49 -24.79
CA GLU A 65 10.37 7.39 -25.67
C GLU A 65 9.76 6.04 -25.20
N GLU A 66 9.80 5.74 -23.89
CA GLU A 66 9.18 4.55 -23.31
C GLU A 66 7.67 4.52 -23.54
N LEU A 67 7.00 5.63 -23.28
CA LEU A 67 5.56 5.78 -23.54
C LEU A 67 5.20 5.70 -25.03
N SER A 68 6.08 6.23 -25.90
CA SER A 68 5.90 6.13 -27.36
C SER A 68 5.99 4.68 -27.84
N ARG A 69 6.91 3.88 -27.30
CA ARG A 69 7.03 2.44 -27.60
C ARG A 69 5.80 1.65 -27.16
N ALA A 70 5.12 2.10 -26.10
CA ALA A 70 3.90 1.50 -25.60
C ALA A 70 2.62 2.05 -26.26
N ASP A 71 2.71 2.96 -27.23
CA ASP A 71 1.59 3.69 -27.84
C ASP A 71 0.74 4.50 -26.82
N LEU A 72 1.35 4.94 -25.72
CA LEU A 72 0.68 5.66 -24.61
C LEU A 72 1.02 7.15 -24.57
N LEU A 73 1.94 7.64 -25.40
CA LEU A 73 2.37 9.05 -25.37
C LEU A 73 1.24 10.03 -25.64
N ASP A 74 0.36 9.72 -26.57
CA ASP A 74 -0.83 10.54 -26.86
C ASP A 74 -1.86 10.49 -25.74
N ALA A 75 -1.98 9.34 -25.06
CA ALA A 75 -2.91 9.16 -23.94
C ALA A 75 -2.57 10.04 -22.73
N ILE A 76 -1.30 10.40 -22.55
CA ILE A 76 -0.86 11.32 -21.49
C ILE A 76 -0.96 12.81 -21.90
N GLY A 77 -1.27 13.09 -23.19
CA GLY A 77 -1.31 14.45 -23.74
C GLY A 77 0.01 14.93 -24.37
N GLY A 78 0.86 13.97 -24.78
CA GLY A 78 2.12 14.23 -25.48
C GLY A 78 3.29 14.59 -24.57
N PRO A 79 4.49 14.78 -25.16
CA PRO A 79 5.73 14.99 -24.40
C PRO A 79 5.74 16.31 -23.58
N GLY A 80 4.93 17.29 -23.97
CA GLY A 80 4.79 18.55 -23.23
C GLY A 80 4.26 18.37 -21.81
N THR A 81 3.46 17.32 -21.58
CA THR A 81 2.94 16.98 -20.25
C THR A 81 4.06 16.62 -19.27
N LEU A 82 5.05 15.85 -19.72
CA LEU A 82 6.18 15.45 -18.87
C LEU A 82 7.03 16.66 -18.46
N LEU A 83 7.23 17.60 -19.38
CA LEU A 83 7.93 18.86 -19.07
C LEU A 83 7.13 19.73 -18.09
N ALA A 84 5.80 19.75 -18.25
CA ALA A 84 4.92 20.50 -17.34
C ALA A 84 4.94 19.88 -15.93
N LEU A 85 4.90 18.54 -15.80
CA LEU A 85 5.02 17.84 -14.52
C LEU A 85 6.35 18.17 -13.82
N GLN A 86 7.45 18.12 -14.56
CA GLN A 86 8.77 18.45 -14.03
C GLN A 86 8.86 19.89 -13.56
N ALA A 87 8.35 20.83 -14.37
CA ALA A 87 8.41 22.26 -14.07
C ALA A 87 7.46 22.68 -12.93
N GLY A 88 6.34 21.98 -12.78
CA GLY A 88 5.31 22.26 -11.77
C GLY A 88 5.63 21.71 -10.37
N THR A 89 6.72 20.97 -10.20
CA THR A 89 7.04 20.32 -8.92
C THR A 89 7.60 21.31 -7.90
N PRO A 90 6.94 21.51 -6.74
CA PRO A 90 7.38 22.50 -5.76
C PRO A 90 8.67 22.09 -5.02
N ALA A 91 8.79 20.79 -4.64
CA ALA A 91 9.94 20.26 -3.92
C ALA A 91 10.04 18.73 -4.03
N THR A 92 11.18 18.23 -4.50
CA THR A 92 11.46 16.78 -4.59
C THR A 92 11.56 16.12 -3.22
N SER A 93 12.00 16.85 -2.20
CA SER A 93 12.08 16.37 -0.80
C SER A 93 10.72 16.03 -0.17
N SER A 94 9.63 16.50 -0.78
CA SER A 94 8.26 16.23 -0.31
C SER A 94 7.60 15.02 -0.99
N ALA A 95 8.32 14.25 -1.79
CA ALA A 95 7.80 13.09 -2.53
C ALA A 95 7.04 12.11 -1.62
N SER A 96 7.58 11.78 -0.44
CA SER A 96 6.91 10.92 0.54
C SER A 96 5.55 11.48 0.99
N ARG A 97 5.43 12.79 1.14
CA ARG A 97 4.16 13.43 1.50
C ARG A 97 3.16 13.38 0.35
N TYR A 98 3.61 13.61 -0.87
CA TYR A 98 2.75 13.50 -2.06
C TYR A 98 2.27 12.07 -2.27
N ALA A 99 3.17 11.09 -2.17
CA ALA A 99 2.83 9.67 -2.27
C ALA A 99 1.77 9.25 -1.24
N LYS A 100 1.91 9.66 0.02
CA LYS A 100 0.89 9.39 1.06
C LYS A 100 -0.47 9.99 0.74
N ILE A 101 -0.53 11.20 0.16
CA ILE A 101 -1.80 11.79 -0.25
C ILE A 101 -2.45 10.98 -1.37
N VAL A 102 -1.66 10.49 -2.34
CA VAL A 102 -2.16 9.63 -3.43
C VAL A 102 -2.68 8.32 -2.87
N GLU A 103 -1.90 7.63 -2.01
CA GLU A 103 -2.27 6.39 -1.33
C GLU A 103 -3.58 6.53 -0.52
N GLU A 104 -3.70 7.57 0.32
CA GLU A 104 -4.90 7.82 1.12
C GLU A 104 -6.16 7.96 0.24
N HIS A 105 -6.05 8.66 -0.88
CA HIS A 105 -7.17 8.81 -1.81
C HIS A 105 -7.46 7.52 -2.59
N ALA A 106 -6.45 6.74 -2.94
CA ALA A 106 -6.61 5.43 -3.56
C ALA A 106 -7.35 4.46 -2.62
N LEU A 107 -6.95 4.39 -1.35
CA LEU A 107 -7.64 3.59 -0.33
C LEU A 107 -9.11 3.97 -0.18
N LEU A 108 -9.43 5.27 -0.17
CA LEU A 108 -10.81 5.74 -0.12
C LEU A 108 -11.59 5.33 -1.38
N ARG A 109 -10.98 5.33 -2.56
CA ARG A 109 -11.60 4.83 -3.79
C ARG A 109 -11.84 3.34 -3.73
N GLY A 110 -10.85 2.56 -3.27
CA GLY A 110 -10.98 1.12 -3.04
C GLY A 110 -12.13 0.79 -2.09
N LEU A 111 -12.22 1.52 -0.96
CA LEU A 111 -13.32 1.36 0.00
C LEU A 111 -14.69 1.65 -0.63
N ILE A 112 -14.81 2.70 -1.45
CA ILE A 112 -16.05 3.05 -2.14
C ILE A 112 -16.42 1.96 -3.16
N GLY A 113 -15.43 1.44 -3.91
CA GLY A 113 -15.64 0.36 -4.88
C GLY A 113 -16.18 -0.90 -4.20
N VAL A 114 -15.46 -1.39 -3.20
CA VAL A 114 -15.86 -2.60 -2.45
C VAL A 114 -17.20 -2.42 -1.75
N ALA A 115 -17.50 -1.26 -1.19
CA ALA A 115 -18.82 -1.00 -0.62
C ALA A 115 -19.94 -1.09 -1.67
N GLY A 116 -19.67 -0.66 -2.91
CA GLY A 116 -20.60 -0.84 -4.03
C GLY A 116 -20.82 -2.31 -4.38
N GLU A 117 -19.75 -3.09 -4.51
CA GLU A 117 -19.81 -4.51 -4.80
C GLU A 117 -20.54 -5.31 -3.70
N ILE A 118 -20.28 -5.00 -2.43
CA ILE A 118 -20.99 -5.59 -1.28
C ILE A 118 -22.49 -5.26 -1.35
N ALA A 119 -22.86 -4.03 -1.71
CA ALA A 119 -24.25 -3.67 -1.89
C ALA A 119 -24.93 -4.48 -3.00
N GLU A 120 -24.25 -4.69 -4.14
CA GLU A 120 -24.73 -5.52 -5.23
C GLU A 120 -24.94 -7.00 -4.81
N ILE A 121 -24.02 -7.56 -4.00
CA ILE A 121 -24.19 -8.91 -3.43
C ILE A 121 -25.49 -8.97 -2.62
N GLY A 122 -25.78 -7.99 -1.77
CA GLY A 122 -27.00 -7.94 -0.98
C GLY A 122 -28.27 -7.80 -1.83
N TYR A 123 -28.24 -6.96 -2.86
CA TYR A 123 -29.38 -6.77 -3.77
C TYR A 123 -29.64 -7.97 -4.69
N SER A 124 -28.64 -8.83 -4.95
CA SER A 124 -28.80 -10.03 -5.78
C SER A 124 -29.64 -11.13 -5.10
N LEU A 125 -29.99 -10.99 -3.81
CA LEU A 125 -30.73 -11.97 -3.01
C LEU A 125 -30.12 -13.39 -3.12
N PRO A 126 -28.87 -13.59 -2.71
CA PRO A 126 -28.18 -14.87 -2.85
C PRO A 126 -28.89 -15.99 -2.08
N GLU A 127 -28.90 -17.21 -2.63
CA GLU A 127 -29.48 -18.39 -1.97
C GLU A 127 -28.70 -18.79 -0.71
N ASP A 128 -27.37 -18.59 -0.72
CA ASP A 128 -26.45 -18.89 0.40
C ASP A 128 -26.02 -17.58 1.06
N VAL A 129 -26.79 -17.13 2.03
CA VAL A 129 -26.53 -15.89 2.76
C VAL A 129 -25.22 -15.94 3.58
N PRO A 130 -24.89 -17.03 4.32
CA PRO A 130 -23.60 -17.14 4.98
C PRO A 130 -22.41 -16.94 4.05
N LYS A 131 -22.41 -17.58 2.89
CA LYS A 131 -21.34 -17.45 1.89
C LYS A 131 -21.23 -16.02 1.33
N ALA A 132 -22.34 -15.34 1.16
CA ALA A 132 -22.35 -13.94 0.72
C ALA A 132 -21.71 -13.01 1.79
N VAL A 133 -21.94 -13.29 3.07
CA VAL A 133 -21.31 -12.55 4.17
C VAL A 133 -19.80 -12.81 4.20
N ASP A 134 -19.37 -14.07 4.09
CA ASP A 134 -17.94 -14.43 4.04
C ASP A 134 -17.23 -13.74 2.87
N GLN A 135 -17.91 -13.67 1.72
CA GLN A 135 -17.38 -12.96 0.54
C GLN A 135 -17.22 -11.45 0.81
N ALA A 136 -18.21 -10.81 1.42
CA ALA A 136 -18.15 -9.40 1.76
C ALA A 136 -17.01 -9.10 2.77
N GLU A 137 -16.83 -9.98 3.77
CA GLU A 137 -15.72 -9.86 4.73
C GLU A 137 -14.36 -9.98 4.03
N SER A 138 -14.20 -10.96 3.11
CA SER A 138 -12.98 -11.14 2.33
C SER A 138 -12.63 -9.90 1.52
N MET A 139 -13.60 -9.31 0.82
CA MET A 139 -13.42 -8.09 0.02
C MET A 139 -13.00 -6.89 0.87
N MET A 140 -13.62 -6.71 2.05
CA MET A 140 -13.22 -5.66 3.00
C MET A 140 -11.81 -5.89 3.54
N PHE A 141 -11.45 -7.15 3.79
CA PHE A 141 -10.13 -7.51 4.29
C PHE A 141 -9.03 -7.23 3.26
N GLU A 142 -9.28 -7.46 1.98
CA GLU A 142 -8.34 -7.14 0.90
C GLU A 142 -8.01 -5.65 0.84
N VAL A 143 -9.01 -4.78 0.97
CA VAL A 143 -8.79 -3.32 1.04
C VAL A 143 -7.93 -2.94 2.26
N ALA A 144 -8.18 -3.59 3.41
CA ALA A 144 -7.41 -3.32 4.62
C ALA A 144 -5.96 -3.84 4.53
N GLN A 145 -5.74 -4.98 3.86
CA GLN A 145 -4.40 -5.55 3.66
C GLN A 145 -3.55 -4.75 2.68
N HIS A 146 -4.13 -4.12 1.66
CA HIS A 146 -3.39 -3.25 0.73
C HIS A 146 -2.58 -2.17 1.47
N ARG A 147 -3.06 -1.77 2.65
CA ARG A 147 -2.36 -0.84 3.55
C ARG A 147 -1.17 -1.47 4.29
N GLN A 148 -1.10 -2.80 4.41
CA GLN A 148 -0.08 -3.50 5.22
C GLN A 148 1.07 -4.09 4.41
N THR A 149 0.99 -4.11 3.08
CA THR A 149 2.04 -4.68 2.23
C THR A 149 3.35 -3.89 2.32
N ASP A 150 3.32 -2.73 2.97
CA ASP A 150 4.41 -1.76 2.98
C ASP A 150 5.14 -1.58 4.32
N SER A 151 4.93 -2.47 5.28
CA SER A 151 5.83 -2.49 6.43
C SER A 151 6.94 -3.54 6.22
N MET A 152 7.82 -3.34 5.25
CA MET A 152 9.18 -3.85 5.37
C MET A 152 9.83 -3.16 6.58
N SER A 153 9.48 -3.61 7.79
CA SER A 153 10.22 -3.27 8.99
C SER A 153 11.64 -3.74 8.76
N ARG A 154 12.62 -2.87 8.96
CA ARG A 154 14.02 -3.30 8.87
C ARG A 154 14.19 -4.51 9.78
N LEU A 155 14.80 -5.55 9.29
CA LEU A 155 15.04 -6.77 10.07
C LEU A 155 15.69 -6.45 11.42
N HIS A 156 16.52 -5.41 11.47
CA HIS A 156 17.13 -4.88 12.69
C HIS A 156 16.06 -4.43 13.72
N ASP A 157 15.05 -3.66 13.30
CA ASP A 157 14.02 -3.14 14.22
C ASP A 157 13.12 -4.27 14.75
N LEU A 158 12.87 -5.32 13.92
CA LEU A 158 12.17 -6.53 14.34
C LEU A 158 13.02 -7.39 15.29
N LEU A 159 14.32 -7.49 15.04
CA LEU A 159 15.26 -8.21 15.92
C LEU A 159 15.38 -7.53 17.28
N ASP A 160 15.51 -6.20 17.32
CA ASP A 160 15.58 -5.45 18.58
C ASP A 160 14.31 -5.64 19.42
N GLN A 161 13.12 -5.49 18.82
CA GLN A 161 11.86 -5.74 19.52
C GLN A 161 11.72 -7.19 20.01
N THR A 162 12.26 -8.14 19.24
CA THR A 162 12.22 -9.57 19.61
C THR A 162 13.19 -9.86 20.76
N LEU A 163 14.39 -9.26 20.74
CA LEU A 163 15.39 -9.37 21.81
C LEU A 163 14.85 -8.74 23.10
N ASP A 164 14.30 -7.53 23.05
CA ASP A 164 13.69 -6.85 24.21
C ASP A 164 12.56 -7.71 24.80
N SER A 165 11.76 -8.35 23.95
CA SER A 165 10.66 -9.23 24.36
C SER A 165 11.20 -10.52 25.02
N LEU A 166 12.31 -11.07 24.52
CA LEU A 166 12.98 -12.24 25.10
C LEU A 166 13.65 -11.92 26.43
N GLU A 167 14.31 -10.76 26.55
CA GLU A 167 14.88 -10.27 27.80
C GLU A 167 13.79 -10.08 28.86
N ALA A 168 12.68 -9.43 28.50
CA ALA A 168 11.55 -9.25 29.41
C ALA A 168 10.91 -10.57 29.86
N LEU A 169 10.89 -11.60 29.00
CA LEU A 169 10.44 -12.96 29.34
C LEU A 169 11.43 -13.66 30.26
N TYR A 170 12.73 -13.48 30.02
CA TYR A 170 13.81 -14.08 30.83
C TYR A 170 13.84 -13.47 32.24
N GLU A 171 13.70 -12.14 32.35
CA GLU A 171 13.67 -11.43 33.64
C GLU A 171 12.44 -11.77 34.48
N ARG A 172 11.28 -12.09 33.84
CA ARG A 172 10.07 -12.49 34.56
C ARG A 172 10.17 -13.86 35.21
N GLY A 173 11.05 -14.75 34.75
CA GLY A 173 11.26 -16.08 35.31
C GLY A 173 10.02 -16.98 35.34
N ASP A 174 8.91 -16.54 34.78
CA ASP A 174 7.64 -17.28 34.78
C ASP A 174 7.58 -18.25 33.60
N ALA A 175 7.43 -19.54 33.92
CA ALA A 175 7.22 -20.61 32.94
C ALA A 175 5.93 -20.46 32.11
N ILE A 176 5.07 -19.50 32.46
CA ILE A 176 3.73 -19.31 31.86
C ILE A 176 3.67 -18.00 31.09
N THR A 177 3.66 -18.09 29.75
CA THR A 177 3.63 -16.92 28.83
C THR A 177 2.23 -16.34 28.55
N GLY A 178 1.23 -16.61 29.39
CA GLY A 178 -0.15 -16.18 29.19
C GLY A 178 -0.94 -16.01 30.49
N THR A 179 -2.27 -15.84 30.40
CA THR A 179 -3.16 -15.78 31.57
C THR A 179 -3.39 -17.18 32.14
N PRO A 180 -3.08 -17.50 33.42
CA PRO A 180 -3.26 -18.83 33.98
C PRO A 180 -4.73 -19.28 33.93
N THR A 181 -4.99 -20.52 33.56
CA THR A 181 -6.33 -21.11 33.55
C THR A 181 -6.80 -21.47 34.96
N GLY A 182 -5.86 -21.57 35.93
CA GLY A 182 -6.11 -22.00 37.29
C GLY A 182 -5.91 -23.51 37.49
N TYR A 183 -5.63 -24.26 36.42
CA TYR A 183 -5.28 -25.68 36.48
C TYR A 183 -3.78 -25.83 36.27
N VAL A 184 -3.01 -26.01 37.37
CA VAL A 184 -1.54 -25.96 37.35
C VAL A 184 -0.95 -26.94 36.35
N ASP A 185 -1.39 -28.21 36.36
CA ASP A 185 -0.90 -29.25 35.45
C ASP A 185 -1.20 -28.97 33.97
N PHE A 186 -2.31 -28.30 33.72
CA PHE A 186 -2.71 -27.92 32.36
C PHE A 186 -1.91 -26.69 31.89
N ASP A 187 -1.69 -25.74 32.76
CA ASP A 187 -0.92 -24.52 32.47
C ASP A 187 0.57 -24.85 32.25
N GLU A 188 1.15 -25.84 32.95
CA GLU A 188 2.50 -26.36 32.73
C GLU A 188 2.64 -27.12 31.41
N LEU A 189 1.70 -27.99 31.09
CA LEU A 189 1.68 -28.77 29.84
C LEU A 189 1.41 -27.94 28.60
N THR A 190 0.69 -26.85 28.72
CA THR A 190 0.20 -26.04 27.60
C THR A 190 0.77 -24.62 27.59
N GLY A 191 1.93 -24.36 28.14
CA GLY A 191 2.58 -23.05 28.18
C GLY A 191 2.58 -22.25 26.84
N LEU A 192 2.32 -22.97 25.73
CA LEU A 192 2.12 -22.45 24.38
C LEU A 192 0.64 -22.22 23.98
N ALA A 193 -0.33 -22.81 24.68
CA ALA A 193 -1.73 -22.85 24.22
C ALA A 193 -2.49 -21.53 24.41
N LYS A 194 -2.04 -20.63 25.24
CA LYS A 194 -2.71 -19.34 25.51
C LYS A 194 -2.58 -18.29 24.42
N ARG A 195 -1.65 -18.45 23.50
CA ARG A 195 -1.52 -17.54 22.33
C ARG A 195 -2.67 -17.70 21.33
N ARG A 196 -3.36 -18.86 21.31
CA ARG A 196 -4.46 -19.13 20.36
C ARG A 196 -5.83 -18.65 20.83
N VAL A 197 -6.05 -18.52 22.12
CA VAL A 197 -7.38 -18.11 22.65
C VAL A 197 -7.58 -16.58 22.59
N ALA A 198 -6.50 -15.79 22.60
CA ALA A 198 -6.58 -14.33 22.47
C ALA A 198 -6.86 -13.83 21.04
N LEU A 199 -6.78 -14.72 20.04
CA LEU A 199 -7.05 -14.42 18.61
C LEU A 199 -8.48 -14.79 18.17
N MET A 200 -9.33 -15.29 19.09
CA MET A 200 -10.73 -15.66 18.81
C MET A 200 -11.74 -14.77 19.55
N ARG A 201 -11.38 -13.49 19.77
CA ARG A 201 -12.36 -12.48 20.22
C ARG A 201 -12.26 -11.25 19.36
#